data_6a54b07c6e5e32014a4d6a5f0cdbeb11
#
_entry.id   6a54b07c6e5e32014a4d6a5f0cdbeb11
#
_cell.length_a   1.000
_cell.length_b   1.000
_cell.length_c   1.000
_cell.angle_alpha   90.00
_cell.angle_beta   90.00
_cell.angle_gamma   90.00
#
_symmetry.space_group_name_H-M   'P 1'
#
loop_
_entity.id
_entity.type
_entity.pdbx_description
1 polymer ?
#
loop_
_entity_poly.entity_id
_entity_poly.type
_entity_poly.pdbx_seq_one_letter_code
_entity_poly.pdbx_strand_id
1 'polypeptide(L)'
;MIGFFEMGSTWDRDFIAAIRSHYPGSKGPPYGKKSAWRIIENGRLRGWIGLGEPSFKLAPRRRLGITDARPLPETVCIFIYRVFEGVELASTILRAWHPVAAGTWQQRYSWRPVHWETLVDPAEVRSPVPGACFRRAGYRSLGMTTGRGARRPVGRAHGKRVWGNTSPKLALYRGPLARIPAEACR
;
A
#
# COMPACT_ATOMS: atom_id res chain seq x y z
N MET A 1 -12.06 -21.96 2.11
CA MET A 1 -12.51 -20.86 1.24
C MET A 1 -12.09 -19.55 1.87
N ILE A 2 -11.46 -18.65 1.11
CA ILE A 2 -11.03 -17.32 1.57
C ILE A 2 -12.11 -16.30 1.21
N GLY A 3 -12.55 -15.50 2.17
CA GLY A 3 -13.50 -14.40 2.02
C GLY A 3 -12.87 -13.06 2.41
N PHE A 4 -13.36 -11.98 1.80
CA PHE A 4 -12.96 -10.61 2.10
C PHE A 4 -14.18 -9.84 2.60
N PHE A 5 -14.12 -9.39 3.85
CA PHE A 5 -15.20 -8.66 4.51
C PHE A 5 -14.79 -7.22 4.72
N GLU A 6 -15.43 -6.32 4.00
CA GLU A 6 -15.16 -4.90 4.15
C GLU A 6 -15.53 -4.44 5.55
N MET A 7 -14.63 -3.70 6.16
CA MET A 7 -14.88 -3.02 7.41
C MET A 7 -15.57 -1.69 7.12
N GLY A 8 -16.71 -1.45 7.79
CA GLY A 8 -17.46 -0.20 7.66
C GLY A 8 -16.71 1.04 8.14
N SER A 9 -17.45 2.06 8.55
CA SER A 9 -16.88 3.33 9.04
C SER A 9 -16.12 3.19 10.37
N THR A 10 -16.50 2.23 11.18
CA THR A 10 -15.81 1.87 12.43
C THR A 10 -14.78 0.80 12.20
N TRP A 11 -13.53 1.19 12.25
CA TRP A 11 -12.43 0.26 12.07
C TRP A 11 -12.14 -0.49 13.37
N ASP A 12 -11.90 -1.78 13.24
CA ASP A 12 -11.55 -2.63 14.38
C ASP A 12 -10.40 -2.07 15.19
N ARG A 13 -10.49 -2.22 16.51
CA ARG A 13 -9.37 -1.90 17.42
C ARG A 13 -8.09 -2.64 17.01
N ASP A 14 -8.20 -3.94 16.66
CA ASP A 14 -7.08 -4.76 16.26
C ASP A 14 -6.47 -4.33 14.92
N PHE A 15 -7.31 -3.89 13.96
CA PHE A 15 -6.83 -3.32 12.71
C PHE A 15 -6.08 -2.00 12.94
N ILE A 16 -6.59 -1.14 13.81
CA ILE A 16 -5.90 0.11 14.18
C ILE A 16 -4.57 -0.19 14.87
N ALA A 17 -4.54 -1.17 15.76
CA ALA A 17 -3.30 -1.63 16.40
C ALA A 17 -2.31 -2.19 15.37
N ALA A 18 -2.80 -2.96 14.39
CA ALA A 18 -1.98 -3.46 13.29
C ALA A 18 -1.38 -2.34 12.44
N ILE A 19 -2.14 -1.28 12.12
CA ILE A 19 -1.62 -0.11 11.40
C ILE A 19 -0.52 0.58 12.21
N ARG A 20 -0.74 0.79 13.49
CA ARG A 20 0.24 1.43 14.39
C ARG A 20 1.53 0.63 14.52
N SER A 21 1.44 -0.69 14.56
CA SER A 21 2.61 -1.59 14.61
C SER A 21 3.33 -1.69 13.26
N HIS A 22 2.59 -1.57 12.16
CA HIS A 22 3.14 -1.67 10.81
C HIS A 22 3.86 -0.38 10.36
N TYR A 23 3.39 0.76 10.86
CA TYR A 23 3.99 2.07 10.59
C TYR A 23 4.32 2.76 11.92
N PRO A 24 5.51 2.53 12.51
CA PRO A 24 5.92 3.21 13.72
C PRO A 24 5.77 4.74 13.57
N GLY A 25 5.03 5.35 14.48
CA GLY A 25 4.71 6.78 14.45
C GLY A 25 3.44 7.15 13.64
N SER A 26 2.76 6.19 12.99
CA SER A 26 1.44 6.43 12.41
C SER A 26 0.40 6.58 13.51
N LYS A 27 -0.41 7.65 13.45
CA LYS A 27 -1.54 7.85 14.38
C LYS A 27 -2.78 7.08 13.97
N GLY A 28 -2.77 6.42 12.82
CA GLY A 28 -3.91 5.70 12.27
C GLY A 28 -3.87 5.59 10.75
N PRO A 29 -5.00 5.28 10.13
CA PRO A 29 -5.11 5.16 8.69
C PRO A 29 -4.82 6.47 7.97
N PRO A 30 -4.46 6.41 6.68
CA PRO A 30 -4.23 7.61 5.87
C PRO A 30 -5.49 8.47 5.80
N TYR A 31 -5.31 9.76 5.56
CA TYR A 31 -6.42 10.66 5.28
C TYR A 31 -7.00 10.36 3.89
N GLY A 32 -8.19 10.92 3.61
CA GLY A 32 -8.84 10.81 2.32
C GLY A 32 -9.68 9.53 2.17
N LYS A 33 -9.98 9.20 0.91
CA LYS A 33 -10.74 7.99 0.54
C LYS A 33 -9.99 6.73 0.94
N LYS A 34 -10.68 5.80 1.57
CA LYS A 34 -10.08 4.56 2.06
C LYS A 34 -11.12 3.48 2.29
N SER A 35 -10.70 2.23 2.15
CA SER A 35 -11.45 1.03 2.51
C SER A 35 -10.51 0.01 3.10
N ALA A 36 -11.03 -0.88 3.92
CA ALA A 36 -10.24 -1.93 4.51
C ALA A 36 -11.07 -3.21 4.66
N TRP A 37 -10.39 -4.34 4.62
CA TRP A 37 -11.02 -5.66 4.66
C TRP A 37 -10.33 -6.56 5.68
N ARG A 38 -11.14 -7.38 6.35
CA ARG A 38 -10.68 -8.58 7.03
C ARG A 38 -10.51 -9.69 5.99
N ILE A 39 -9.45 -10.45 6.12
CA ILE A 39 -9.21 -11.67 5.36
C ILE A 39 -9.66 -12.82 6.26
N ILE A 40 -10.72 -13.52 5.89
CA ILE A 40 -11.28 -14.63 6.64
C ILE A 40 -11.08 -15.92 5.84
N GLU A 41 -10.52 -16.94 6.47
CA GLU A 41 -10.40 -18.27 5.89
C GLU A 41 -10.99 -19.29 6.86
N ASN A 42 -11.96 -20.08 6.38
CA ASN A 42 -12.65 -21.09 7.17
C ASN A 42 -13.15 -20.55 8.54
N GLY A 43 -13.76 -19.36 8.51
CA GLY A 43 -14.30 -18.67 9.70
C GLY A 43 -13.25 -18.03 10.62
N ARG A 44 -11.96 -18.11 10.31
CA ARG A 44 -10.87 -17.54 11.12
C ARG A 44 -10.28 -16.30 10.48
N LEU A 45 -9.98 -15.28 11.28
CA LEU A 45 -9.26 -14.10 10.83
C LEU A 45 -7.83 -14.47 10.45
N ARG A 46 -7.45 -14.17 9.21
CA ARG A 46 -6.12 -14.44 8.65
C ARG A 46 -5.30 -13.19 8.36
N GLY A 47 -5.90 -12.04 8.47
CA GLY A 47 -5.19 -10.79 8.27
C GLY A 47 -6.08 -9.64 7.84
N TRP A 48 -5.44 -8.58 7.40
CA TRP A 48 -6.09 -7.37 6.94
C TRP A 48 -5.42 -6.81 5.68
N ILE A 49 -6.22 -6.10 4.91
CA ILE A 49 -5.73 -5.33 3.78
C ILE A 49 -6.44 -3.98 3.74
N GLY A 50 -5.69 -2.91 3.59
CA GLY A 50 -6.21 -1.55 3.55
C GLY A 50 -5.81 -0.82 2.27
N LEU A 51 -6.76 -0.16 1.66
CA LEU A 51 -6.66 0.59 0.42
C LEU A 51 -6.98 2.05 0.67
N GLY A 52 -6.22 2.95 0.10
CA GLY A 52 -6.40 4.38 0.25
C GLY A 52 -5.93 5.18 -0.95
N GLU A 53 -6.05 6.49 -0.86
CA GLU A 53 -5.49 7.38 -1.87
C GLU A 53 -3.96 7.29 -1.89
N PRO A 54 -3.33 7.40 -3.07
CA PRO A 54 -1.89 7.34 -3.19
C PRO A 54 -1.21 8.59 -2.65
N SER A 55 0.06 8.48 -2.31
CA SER A 55 0.87 9.65 -1.96
C SER A 55 0.89 10.67 -3.10
N PHE A 56 0.78 11.97 -2.78
CA PHE A 56 0.69 13.04 -3.77
C PHE A 56 1.89 13.07 -4.73
N LYS A 57 3.11 12.89 -4.23
CA LYS A 57 4.32 12.79 -5.04
C LYS A 57 5.15 11.59 -4.64
N LEU A 58 5.55 10.80 -5.64
CA LEU A 58 6.39 9.62 -5.45
C LEU A 58 7.43 9.56 -6.57
N ALA A 59 8.68 9.90 -6.28
CA ALA A 59 9.76 9.97 -7.27
C ALA A 59 9.88 8.73 -8.19
N PRO A 60 9.73 7.48 -7.70
CA PRO A 60 9.77 6.29 -8.55
C PRO A 60 8.74 6.26 -9.69
N ARG A 61 7.64 7.04 -9.62
CA ARG A 61 6.66 7.12 -10.73
C ARG A 61 7.25 7.70 -12.02
N ARG A 62 8.38 8.40 -11.94
CA ARG A 62 9.12 8.86 -13.12
C ARG A 62 9.51 7.71 -14.04
N ARG A 63 9.68 6.50 -13.52
CA ARG A 63 9.90 5.28 -14.31
C ARG A 63 8.69 4.82 -15.11
N LEU A 64 7.51 5.40 -14.84
CA LEU A 64 6.30 5.23 -15.65
C LEU A 64 6.13 6.37 -16.68
N GLY A 65 7.14 7.20 -16.88
CA GLY A 65 7.06 8.38 -17.76
C GLY A 65 6.33 9.57 -17.12
N ILE A 66 6.04 9.53 -15.83
CA ILE A 66 5.31 10.59 -15.12
C ILE A 66 6.33 11.60 -14.56
N THR A 67 6.58 12.67 -15.29
CA THR A 67 7.62 13.65 -15.00
C THR A 67 7.43 14.38 -13.68
N ASP A 68 6.19 14.70 -13.31
CA ASP A 68 5.84 15.42 -12.08
C ASP A 68 5.71 14.50 -10.85
N ALA A 69 5.87 13.19 -11.04
CA ALA A 69 5.78 12.17 -10.00
C ALA A 69 4.41 12.09 -9.29
N ARG A 70 3.36 12.69 -9.83
CA ARG A 70 1.98 12.59 -9.33
C ARG A 70 1.37 11.21 -9.63
N PRO A 71 0.34 10.79 -8.88
CA PRO A 71 -0.38 9.59 -9.24
C PRO A 71 -1.12 9.78 -10.58
N LEU A 72 -1.21 8.71 -11.36
CA LEU A 72 -2.12 8.66 -12.50
C LEU A 72 -3.57 8.75 -12.00
N PRO A 73 -4.51 9.21 -12.82
CA PRO A 73 -5.93 9.10 -12.52
C PRO A 73 -6.28 7.65 -12.12
N GLU A 74 -7.30 7.47 -11.30
CA GLU A 74 -7.76 6.14 -10.86
C GLU A 74 -6.68 5.28 -10.18
N THR A 75 -5.68 5.92 -9.55
CA THR A 75 -4.65 5.24 -8.75
C THR A 75 -5.11 5.10 -7.31
N VAL A 76 -4.90 3.91 -6.74
CA VAL A 76 -5.07 3.62 -5.33
C VAL A 76 -3.78 3.04 -4.75
N CYS A 77 -3.62 3.14 -3.44
CA CYS A 77 -2.45 2.62 -2.72
C CYS A 77 -2.85 1.63 -1.65
N ILE A 78 -2.28 0.44 -1.68
CA ILE A 78 -2.36 -0.49 -0.55
C ILE A 78 -1.45 0.06 0.54
N PHE A 79 -2.03 0.58 1.62
CA PHE A 79 -1.28 1.17 2.72
C PHE A 79 -0.98 0.16 3.84
N ILE A 80 -1.71 -0.95 3.92
CA ILE A 80 -1.41 -2.07 4.80
C ILE A 80 -1.82 -3.38 4.12
N TYR A 81 -0.94 -4.36 4.20
CA TYR A 81 -1.21 -5.75 3.87
C TYR A 81 -0.49 -6.63 4.89
N ARG A 82 -1.26 -7.25 5.75
CA ARG A 82 -0.76 -8.13 6.80
C ARG A 82 -1.53 -9.45 6.75
N VAL A 83 -0.80 -10.53 6.56
CA VAL A 83 -1.32 -11.90 6.60
C VAL A 83 -0.61 -12.62 7.73
N PHE A 84 -1.36 -13.35 8.55
CA PHE A 84 -0.81 -14.14 9.64
C PHE A 84 -0.14 -15.41 9.11
N GLU A 85 0.78 -15.94 9.89
CA GLU A 85 1.50 -17.18 9.56
C GLU A 85 0.53 -18.35 9.32
N GLY A 86 0.91 -19.28 8.43
CA GLY A 86 0.12 -20.45 8.08
C GLY A 86 -0.94 -20.22 6.99
N VAL A 87 -1.02 -19.03 6.42
CA VAL A 87 -1.90 -18.75 5.28
C VAL A 87 -1.18 -19.05 3.97
N GLU A 88 -1.86 -19.77 3.09
CA GLU A 88 -1.38 -20.02 1.75
C GLU A 88 -1.04 -18.70 1.05
N LEU A 89 0.02 -18.76 0.29
CA LEU A 89 0.63 -17.73 -0.54
C LEU A 89 -0.07 -16.36 -0.56
N ALA A 90 0.48 -15.42 0.19
CA ALA A 90 0.01 -14.03 0.25
C ALA A 90 -0.28 -13.43 -1.15
N SER A 91 0.44 -13.86 -2.18
CA SER A 91 0.18 -13.45 -3.57
C SER A 91 -1.16 -13.95 -4.12
N THR A 92 -1.64 -15.12 -3.70
CA THR A 92 -2.94 -15.66 -4.11
C THR A 92 -4.07 -14.85 -3.48
N ILE A 93 -3.94 -14.50 -2.21
CA ILE A 93 -4.87 -13.61 -1.52
C ILE A 93 -4.96 -12.26 -2.24
N LEU A 94 -3.82 -11.65 -2.58
CA LEU A 94 -3.80 -10.39 -3.31
C LEU A 94 -4.52 -10.49 -4.66
N ARG A 95 -4.25 -11.54 -5.44
CA ARG A 95 -4.92 -11.74 -6.75
C ARG A 95 -6.44 -11.87 -6.61
N ALA A 96 -6.90 -12.64 -5.63
CA ALA A 96 -8.32 -12.82 -5.37
C ALA A 96 -9.00 -11.56 -4.84
N TRP A 97 -8.27 -10.74 -4.06
CA TRP A 97 -8.80 -9.53 -3.45
C TRP A 97 -8.98 -8.37 -4.44
N HIS A 98 -8.10 -8.20 -5.42
CA HIS A 98 -8.14 -7.04 -6.34
C HIS A 98 -9.51 -6.81 -6.99
N PRO A 99 -10.19 -7.81 -7.59
CA PRO A 99 -11.50 -7.60 -8.18
C PRO A 99 -12.56 -7.19 -7.14
N VAL A 100 -12.50 -7.77 -5.94
CA VAL A 100 -13.39 -7.41 -4.82
C VAL A 100 -13.18 -5.95 -4.42
N ALA A 101 -11.95 -5.57 -4.18
CA ALA A 101 -11.60 -4.21 -3.78
C ALA A 101 -11.96 -3.17 -4.86
N ALA A 102 -11.75 -3.51 -6.13
CA ALA A 102 -12.13 -2.63 -7.25
C ALA A 102 -13.64 -2.41 -7.32
N GLY A 103 -14.43 -3.46 -7.12
CA GLY A 103 -15.90 -3.38 -7.07
C GLY A 103 -16.39 -2.53 -5.89
N THR A 104 -15.90 -2.82 -4.70
CA THR A 104 -16.26 -2.07 -3.50
C THR A 104 -15.87 -0.59 -3.61
N TRP A 105 -14.67 -0.30 -4.12
CA TRP A 105 -14.20 1.08 -4.32
C TRP A 105 -15.08 1.83 -5.31
N GLN A 106 -15.44 1.19 -6.43
CA GLN A 106 -16.33 1.76 -7.43
C GLN A 106 -17.72 2.08 -6.85
N GLN A 107 -18.29 1.17 -6.07
CA GLN A 107 -19.58 1.39 -5.40
C GLN A 107 -19.52 2.56 -4.43
N ARG A 108 -18.42 2.71 -3.69
CA ARG A 108 -18.27 3.75 -2.65
C ARG A 108 -17.88 5.10 -3.19
N TYR A 109 -17.05 5.16 -4.23
CA TYR A 109 -16.41 6.40 -4.69
C TYR A 109 -16.69 6.75 -6.16
N SER A 110 -17.56 5.98 -6.83
CA SER A 110 -18.05 6.20 -8.20
C SER A 110 -16.99 6.10 -9.30
N TRP A 111 -15.81 5.53 -9.01
CA TRP A 111 -14.78 5.22 -10.00
C TRP A 111 -14.05 3.93 -9.66
N ARG A 112 -13.56 3.23 -10.67
CA ARG A 112 -12.91 1.94 -10.52
C ARG A 112 -11.39 2.08 -10.54
N PRO A 113 -10.65 1.53 -9.57
CA PRO A 113 -9.20 1.52 -9.60
C PRO A 113 -8.65 0.80 -10.83
N VAL A 114 -7.75 1.46 -11.54
CA VAL A 114 -7.00 0.93 -12.68
C VAL A 114 -5.53 0.75 -12.32
N HIS A 115 -5.01 1.66 -11.52
CA HIS A 115 -3.62 1.71 -11.10
C HIS A 115 -3.52 1.42 -9.59
N TRP A 116 -2.63 0.52 -9.23
CA TRP A 116 -2.43 0.05 -7.86
C TRP A 116 -0.99 0.25 -7.46
N GLU A 117 -0.78 0.87 -6.32
CA GLU A 117 0.55 1.11 -5.76
C GLU A 117 0.68 0.53 -4.36
N THR A 118 1.89 0.25 -3.95
CA THR A 118 2.24 -0.02 -2.55
C THR A 118 3.69 0.35 -2.29
N LEU A 119 3.99 0.62 -1.02
CA LEU A 119 5.33 0.89 -0.53
C LEU A 119 5.70 -0.19 0.48
N VAL A 120 6.77 -0.93 0.19
CA VAL A 120 7.30 -1.96 1.07
C VAL A 120 8.56 -1.41 1.73
N ASP A 121 8.64 -1.46 3.06
CA ASP A 121 9.85 -1.14 3.80
C ASP A 121 10.75 -2.39 3.90
N PRO A 122 11.88 -2.45 3.19
CA PRO A 122 12.73 -3.64 3.22
C PRO A 122 13.34 -3.93 4.61
N ALA A 123 13.47 -2.91 5.46
CA ALA A 123 14.02 -3.06 6.80
C ALA A 123 13.01 -3.72 7.76
N GLU A 124 11.71 -3.56 7.51
CA GLU A 124 10.64 -4.08 8.36
C GLU A 124 10.11 -5.46 7.90
N VAL A 125 10.45 -5.86 6.68
CA VAL A 125 9.97 -7.12 6.10
C VAL A 125 10.98 -8.24 6.35
N ARG A 126 10.55 -9.28 7.08
CA ARG A 126 11.38 -10.46 7.38
C ARG A 126 11.72 -11.34 6.15
N SER A 127 11.15 -11.06 5.00
CA SER A 127 11.40 -11.82 3.77
C SER A 127 12.76 -11.45 3.16
N PRO A 128 13.57 -12.42 2.72
CA PRO A 128 14.82 -12.15 2.00
C PRO A 128 14.58 -11.43 0.66
N VAL A 129 13.34 -11.44 0.17
CA VAL A 129 12.93 -10.77 -1.06
C VAL A 129 11.74 -9.84 -0.78
N PRO A 130 11.99 -8.61 -0.30
CA PRO A 130 10.93 -7.66 0.00
C PRO A 130 9.97 -7.46 -1.17
N GLY A 131 8.67 -7.50 -0.91
CA GLY A 131 7.64 -7.33 -1.94
C GLY A 131 7.43 -8.52 -2.88
N ALA A 132 7.98 -9.71 -2.60
CA ALA A 132 7.82 -10.89 -3.45
C ALA A 132 6.35 -11.27 -3.69
N CYS A 133 5.50 -11.19 -2.66
CA CYS A 133 4.07 -11.48 -2.79
C CYS A 133 3.37 -10.53 -3.78
N PHE A 134 3.71 -9.26 -3.75
CA PHE A 134 3.19 -8.27 -4.70
C PHE A 134 3.67 -8.56 -6.12
N ARG A 135 4.97 -8.83 -6.32
CA ARG A 135 5.50 -9.20 -7.66
C ARG A 135 4.79 -10.43 -8.22
N ARG A 136 4.59 -11.47 -7.41
CA ARG A 136 3.82 -12.66 -7.81
C ARG A 136 2.35 -12.36 -8.09
N ALA A 137 1.79 -11.28 -7.52
CA ALA A 137 0.46 -10.79 -7.81
C ALA A 137 0.40 -9.81 -9.00
N GLY A 138 1.48 -9.67 -9.76
CA GLY A 138 1.54 -8.87 -10.99
C GLY A 138 1.99 -7.43 -10.80
N TYR A 139 2.57 -7.09 -9.64
CA TYR A 139 3.21 -5.79 -9.44
C TYR A 139 4.63 -5.81 -9.99
N ARG A 140 5.06 -4.69 -10.53
CA ARG A 140 6.45 -4.44 -10.94
C ARG A 140 7.10 -3.43 -10.00
N SER A 141 8.41 -3.52 -9.87
CA SER A 141 9.19 -2.56 -9.09
C SER A 141 9.39 -1.27 -9.87
N LEU A 142 9.10 -0.16 -9.21
CA LEU A 142 9.48 1.18 -9.66
C LEU A 142 10.81 1.64 -9.03
N GLY A 143 11.43 0.80 -8.19
CA GLY A 143 12.65 1.09 -7.46
C GLY A 143 12.41 1.69 -6.10
N MET A 144 13.51 2.10 -5.47
CA MET A 144 13.50 2.66 -4.12
C MET A 144 13.06 4.12 -4.13
N THR A 145 12.26 4.49 -3.13
CA THR A 145 12.09 5.90 -2.79
C THR A 145 13.40 6.41 -2.17
N THR A 146 13.68 7.69 -2.32
CA THR A 146 14.88 8.29 -1.73
C THR A 146 14.91 8.25 -0.21
N GLY A 147 13.84 7.78 0.43
CA GLY A 147 13.63 8.06 1.83
C GLY A 147 13.69 9.57 2.03
N ARG A 148 12.79 10.19 2.72
CA ARG A 148 13.05 11.59 3.01
C ARG A 148 14.15 11.63 4.07
N GLY A 149 15.40 11.82 3.65
CA GLY A 149 16.46 12.34 4.51
C GLY A 149 16.13 13.74 5.04
N ALA A 150 15.01 14.30 4.62
CA ALA A 150 14.42 15.48 5.19
C ALA A 150 13.63 15.07 6.43
N ARG A 151 14.22 15.33 7.54
CA ARG A 151 13.66 15.42 8.87
C ARG A 151 12.16 15.72 8.83
N ARG A 152 11.30 14.71 9.03
CA ARG A 152 9.87 14.92 9.26
C ARG A 152 9.66 15.10 10.76
N PRO A 153 8.85 16.05 11.20
CA PRO A 153 8.49 16.08 12.61
C PRO A 153 7.75 14.79 12.98
N VAL A 154 8.35 14.00 13.85
CA VAL A 154 7.77 12.74 14.38
C VAL A 154 6.90 13.01 15.59
N GLY A 155 6.95 14.22 16.12
CA GLY A 155 6.19 14.64 17.28
C GLY A 155 6.68 15.98 17.83
N ARG A 156 6.17 16.33 18.99
CA ARG A 156 6.68 17.44 19.81
C ARG A 156 7.22 16.84 21.11
N ALA A 157 8.51 16.96 21.33
CA ALA A 157 9.13 16.75 22.63
C ALA A 157 9.53 18.09 23.18
N HIS A 158 9.11 18.43 24.38
CA HIS A 158 9.39 19.73 25.04
C HIS A 158 9.10 20.95 24.15
N GLY A 159 7.96 20.94 23.43
CA GLY A 159 7.57 22.05 22.54
C GLY A 159 8.30 22.14 21.20
N LYS A 160 9.36 21.38 20.98
CA LYS A 160 10.13 21.34 19.71
C LYS A 160 9.63 20.19 18.83
N ARG A 161 9.56 20.43 17.49
CA ARG A 161 9.26 19.38 16.52
C ARG A 161 10.45 18.40 16.47
N VAL A 162 10.18 17.14 16.77
CA VAL A 162 11.14 16.04 16.59
C VAL A 162 11.00 15.49 15.19
N TRP A 163 12.10 15.39 14.46
CA TRP A 163 12.15 14.95 13.08
C TRP A 163 12.67 13.51 13.02
N GLY A 164 11.99 12.63 12.31
CA GLY A 164 12.42 11.25 12.10
C GLY A 164 12.87 11.03 10.65
N ASN A 165 13.86 10.17 10.49
CA ASN A 165 14.23 9.65 9.17
C ASN A 165 13.21 8.62 8.74
N THR A 166 12.68 8.75 7.51
CA THR A 166 11.92 7.67 6.89
C THR A 166 12.88 6.84 6.05
N SER A 167 12.98 5.54 6.34
CA SER A 167 13.75 4.59 5.53
C SER A 167 13.32 4.64 4.06
N PRO A 168 14.25 4.43 3.11
CA PRO A 168 13.90 4.20 1.72
C PRO A 168 12.94 3.01 1.60
N LYS A 169 11.89 3.15 0.78
CA LYS A 169 10.88 2.11 0.57
C LYS A 169 10.89 1.63 -0.87
N LEU A 170 10.69 0.34 -1.07
CA LEU A 170 10.48 -0.23 -2.38
C LEU A 170 9.08 0.15 -2.88
N ALA A 171 9.02 0.92 -3.97
CA ALA A 171 7.77 1.26 -4.63
C ALA A 171 7.39 0.17 -5.64
N LEU A 172 6.18 -0.32 -5.55
CA LEU A 172 5.63 -1.35 -6.43
C LEU A 172 4.34 -0.82 -7.08
N TYR A 173 4.13 -1.20 -8.34
CA TYR A 173 3.03 -0.74 -9.17
C TYR A 173 2.42 -1.88 -9.97
N ARG A 174 1.09 -1.86 -10.11
CA ARG A 174 0.31 -2.73 -10.99
C ARG A 174 -0.72 -1.89 -11.75
N GLY A 175 -0.81 -2.07 -13.04
CA GLY A 175 -1.74 -1.38 -13.93
C GLY A 175 -1.27 -1.47 -15.36
N PRO A 176 -2.10 -1.04 -16.32
CA PRO A 176 -1.66 -0.88 -17.69
C PRO A 176 -0.50 0.10 -17.73
N LEU A 177 0.53 -0.19 -18.51
CA LEU A 177 1.51 0.82 -18.87
C LEU A 177 0.86 1.71 -19.93
N ALA A 178 0.78 3.01 -19.68
CA ALA A 178 0.90 3.91 -20.80
C ALA A 178 2.16 3.48 -21.57
N ARG A 179 2.08 3.34 -22.89
CA ARG A 179 3.24 3.02 -23.72
C ARG A 179 4.34 4.02 -23.35
N ILE A 180 5.30 3.59 -22.55
CA ILE A 180 6.49 4.39 -22.30
C ILE A 180 7.22 4.41 -23.65
N PRO A 181 7.48 5.56 -24.26
CA PRO A 181 8.35 5.63 -25.43
C PRO A 181 9.64 4.92 -25.07
N ALA A 182 10.12 4.03 -25.94
CA ALA A 182 11.33 3.23 -25.73
C ALA A 182 12.59 4.07 -25.43
N GLU A 183 12.52 5.36 -25.65
CA GLU A 183 13.58 6.36 -25.41
C GLU A 183 13.84 6.69 -23.95
N ALA A 184 12.94 6.35 -23.02
CA ALA A 184 13.09 6.67 -21.58
C ALA A 184 13.87 5.59 -20.79
N CYS A 185 14.38 4.56 -21.47
CA CYS A 185 15.11 3.44 -20.85
C CYS A 185 16.63 3.46 -21.13
N ARG A 186 17.18 4.59 -21.58
CA ARG A 186 18.64 4.75 -21.72
C ARG A 186 19.24 5.50 -20.55
#